data_337bf33e9ccec2347666fe0bee2cc910
#
_entry.id   337bf33e9ccec2347666fe0bee2cc910
#
_cell.length_a   1.000
_cell.length_b   1.000
_cell.length_c   1.000
_cell.angle_alpha   90.00
_cell.angle_beta   90.00
_cell.angle_gamma   90.00
#
_symmetry.space_group_name_H-M   'P 1'
#
loop_
_entity.id
_entity.type
_entity.pdbx_description
1 polymer ?
#
loop_
_entity_poly.entity_id
_entity_poly.type
_entity_poly.pdbx_seq_one_letter_code
_entity_poly.pdbx_strand_id
1 'polypeptide(L)'
;MLNNAHEGYNYQDFLCAYFLLDQIIKEKHSSITIDAKQYKEDKFDDLTIVDSNWCFKKQIKYSNPFNNHELSKSDLSADGTYGLPLDELFKAWKSNPHHSNVELRLCLAWDNPTDKLIDVLEEVFDKDYSFSEKQTTIFQININKLWPIDTTPLDNWKRFKKSTKNIDRNEFVKFCKCLVIETQFPKFSLNVYEPSVLENILLDQADKIGIGVYPNNHMNREEFILKVAHLITRARSKSETVEVENILKRLGVNTNYGAVEQSFPIDLNKKISLINEISSIYQQVTDKKKVLITGEPGSGKSWLINDILENSFNSGISIIKHYCYTNINDADYLNRIKTDVFYGNLMADILCCFPELKEAKETMFATSLGEINCLIAKINSPTIILIDGLDHIDRIFEQSKSLSLEQINIIEQILKLTSNENVSILVFSQPVSTIIQKFNQFEHIQMSAWQENEIKAYLSKIKLENIIFDGIPLSDILLTKSNGNPLYLNYIVEEIRKLSYDKIIQGINELPLYDGSIEKYYN
;
A
#
# COMPACT_ATOMS: atom_id res chain seq x y z
N MET A 1 -18.90 30.03 -28.05
CA MET A 1 -19.87 29.04 -27.49
C MET A 1 -19.36 27.60 -27.60
N LEU A 2 -18.94 27.11 -28.77
CA LEU A 2 -18.45 25.72 -28.92
C LEU A 2 -17.20 25.43 -28.08
N ASN A 3 -16.21 26.34 -28.05
CA ASN A 3 -14.98 26.15 -27.25
C ASN A 3 -15.28 25.97 -25.76
N ASN A 4 -16.20 26.76 -25.21
CA ASN A 4 -16.53 26.68 -23.78
C ASN A 4 -17.24 25.34 -23.44
N ALA A 5 -18.03 24.79 -24.38
CA ALA A 5 -18.66 23.50 -24.16
C ALA A 5 -17.63 22.36 -24.22
N HIS A 6 -16.68 22.40 -25.14
CA HIS A 6 -15.60 21.42 -25.23
C HIS A 6 -14.70 21.46 -23.99
N GLU A 7 -14.36 22.65 -23.53
CA GLU A 7 -13.55 22.84 -22.33
C GLU A 7 -14.28 22.29 -21.07
N GLY A 8 -15.58 22.54 -20.96
CA GLY A 8 -16.40 22.01 -19.88
C GLY A 8 -16.48 20.48 -19.86
N TYR A 9 -16.64 19.84 -21.02
CA TYR A 9 -16.63 18.37 -21.11
C TYR A 9 -15.25 17.77 -20.82
N ASN A 10 -14.17 18.39 -21.31
CA ASN A 10 -12.83 17.94 -20.96
C ASN A 10 -12.58 18.04 -19.46
N TYR A 11 -12.99 19.15 -18.84
CA TYR A 11 -12.87 19.33 -17.40
C TYR A 11 -13.64 18.25 -16.63
N GLN A 12 -14.88 17.98 -17.05
CA GLN A 12 -15.70 16.92 -16.47
C GLN A 12 -15.00 15.56 -16.56
N ASP A 13 -14.41 15.22 -17.71
CA ASP A 13 -13.71 13.95 -17.90
C ASP A 13 -12.49 13.82 -16.98
N PHE A 14 -11.70 14.89 -16.81
CA PHE A 14 -10.54 14.90 -15.91
C PHE A 14 -10.95 14.81 -14.44
N LEU A 15 -12.02 15.50 -14.04
CA LEU A 15 -12.50 15.41 -12.67
C LEU A 15 -13.14 14.04 -12.37
N CYS A 16 -13.81 13.43 -13.34
CA CYS A 16 -14.28 12.04 -13.24
C CYS A 16 -13.10 11.07 -13.14
N ALA A 17 -12.00 11.31 -13.86
CA ALA A 17 -10.77 10.53 -13.75
C ALA A 17 -10.19 10.62 -12.34
N TYR A 18 -10.16 11.82 -11.76
CA TYR A 18 -9.72 12.01 -10.37
C TYR A 18 -10.51 11.11 -9.40
N PHE A 19 -11.84 11.18 -9.42
CA PHE A 19 -12.68 10.36 -8.53
C PHE A 19 -12.52 8.87 -8.80
N LEU A 20 -12.32 8.47 -10.04
CA LEU A 20 -12.06 7.08 -10.40
C LEU A 20 -10.73 6.59 -9.81
N LEU A 21 -9.65 7.33 -10.00
CA LEU A 21 -8.33 6.98 -9.47
C LEU A 21 -8.32 6.98 -7.94
N ASP A 22 -9.05 7.89 -7.29
CA ASP A 22 -9.24 7.89 -5.83
C ASP A 22 -9.91 6.60 -5.33
N GLN A 23 -10.93 6.10 -6.04
CA GLN A 23 -11.54 4.80 -5.72
C GLN A 23 -10.57 3.64 -5.87
N ILE A 24 -9.73 3.69 -6.91
CA ILE A 24 -8.70 2.68 -7.15
C ILE A 24 -7.67 2.68 -6.02
N ILE A 25 -7.14 3.84 -5.65
CA ILE A 25 -6.14 3.98 -4.58
C ILE A 25 -6.68 3.47 -3.24
N LYS A 26 -7.95 3.75 -2.95
CA LYS A 26 -8.64 3.29 -1.74
C LYS A 26 -9.12 1.84 -1.81
N GLU A 27 -8.87 1.14 -2.92
CA GLU A 27 -9.31 -0.25 -3.17
C GLU A 27 -10.81 -0.45 -2.88
N LYS A 28 -11.64 0.49 -3.33
CA LYS A 28 -13.09 0.41 -3.15
C LYS A 28 -13.73 -0.51 -4.19
N HIS A 29 -14.63 -1.36 -3.74
CA HIS A 29 -15.49 -2.20 -4.59
C HIS A 29 -16.70 -1.39 -5.05
N SER A 30 -16.46 -0.37 -5.86
CA SER A 30 -17.50 0.56 -6.32
C SER A 30 -17.70 0.49 -7.83
N SER A 31 -18.86 0.93 -8.27
CA SER A 31 -19.17 1.15 -9.68
C SER A 31 -19.34 2.62 -9.98
N ILE A 32 -18.94 3.04 -11.17
CA ILE A 32 -18.99 4.43 -11.63
C ILE A 32 -19.79 4.52 -12.91
N THR A 33 -20.77 5.43 -12.94
CA THR A 33 -21.55 5.78 -14.14
C THR A 33 -21.34 7.25 -14.46
N ILE A 34 -21.12 7.59 -15.73
CA ILE A 34 -20.74 8.94 -16.17
C ILE A 34 -21.76 9.45 -17.17
N ASP A 35 -22.20 10.70 -16.98
CA ASP A 35 -23.12 11.45 -17.85
C ASP A 35 -24.37 10.61 -18.24
N ALA A 36 -25.01 10.00 -17.23
CA ALA A 36 -26.16 9.14 -17.44
C ALA A 36 -27.27 9.40 -16.43
N LYS A 37 -28.40 9.89 -16.92
CA LYS A 37 -29.60 10.06 -16.12
C LYS A 37 -30.15 8.71 -15.71
N GLN A 38 -30.25 8.48 -14.41
CA GLN A 38 -30.85 7.27 -13.86
C GLN A 38 -32.36 7.36 -13.72
N TYR A 39 -32.91 8.58 -13.74
CA TYR A 39 -34.35 8.88 -13.73
C TYR A 39 -34.60 10.23 -14.41
N LYS A 40 -35.85 10.50 -14.77
CA LYS A 40 -36.23 11.65 -15.61
C LYS A 40 -35.82 13.02 -15.04
N GLU A 41 -35.96 13.19 -13.73
CA GLU A 41 -35.70 14.44 -13.01
C GLU A 41 -34.25 14.55 -12.53
N ASP A 42 -33.37 13.60 -12.89
CA ASP A 42 -31.99 13.57 -12.44
C ASP A 42 -31.23 14.83 -12.87
N LYS A 43 -30.63 15.48 -11.91
CA LYS A 43 -29.80 16.70 -12.05
C LYS A 43 -28.37 16.51 -11.56
N PHE A 44 -28.04 15.31 -11.11
CA PHE A 44 -26.72 14.94 -10.63
C PHE A 44 -26.21 13.76 -11.48
N ASP A 45 -26.26 13.96 -12.80
CA ASP A 45 -26.01 12.92 -13.79
C ASP A 45 -24.57 12.90 -14.33
N ASP A 46 -23.73 13.89 -13.99
CA ASP A 46 -22.34 13.97 -14.49
C ASP A 46 -21.50 12.81 -13.99
N LEU A 47 -21.62 12.43 -12.71
CA LEU A 47 -20.92 11.29 -12.12
C LEU A 47 -21.77 10.64 -11.02
N THR A 48 -21.97 9.34 -11.11
CA THR A 48 -22.56 8.54 -10.04
C THR A 48 -21.55 7.48 -9.58
N ILE A 49 -21.29 7.39 -8.28
CA ILE A 49 -20.48 6.36 -7.64
C ILE A 49 -21.40 5.56 -6.73
N VAL A 50 -21.45 4.24 -6.90
CA VAL A 50 -22.17 3.33 -6.01
C VAL A 50 -21.15 2.50 -5.24
N ASP A 51 -21.12 2.69 -3.92
CA ASP A 51 -20.27 1.97 -3.00
C ASP A 51 -21.16 1.26 -1.97
N SER A 52 -21.16 -0.06 -2.01
CA SER A 52 -22.03 -0.90 -1.15
C SER A 52 -23.50 -0.49 -1.24
N ASN A 53 -24.05 0.08 -0.17
CA ASN A 53 -25.44 0.51 -0.09
C ASN A 53 -25.62 2.03 -0.29
N TRP A 54 -24.54 2.77 -0.55
CA TRP A 54 -24.56 4.22 -0.71
C TRP A 54 -24.38 4.64 -2.17
N CYS A 55 -25.08 5.69 -2.54
CA CYS A 55 -25.01 6.30 -3.87
C CYS A 55 -24.52 7.74 -3.75
N PHE A 56 -23.39 8.06 -4.36
CA PHE A 56 -22.80 9.40 -4.41
C PHE A 56 -22.99 9.96 -5.81
N LYS A 57 -23.85 10.97 -5.93
CA LYS A 57 -24.19 11.59 -7.21
C LYS A 57 -23.59 12.99 -7.28
N LYS A 58 -22.90 13.30 -8.35
CA LYS A 58 -22.18 14.58 -8.52
C LYS A 58 -22.67 15.31 -9.76
N GLN A 59 -22.86 16.64 -9.61
CA GLN A 59 -23.03 17.59 -10.68
C GLN A 59 -21.78 18.46 -10.74
N ILE A 60 -21.10 18.49 -11.90
CA ILE A 60 -19.86 19.22 -12.11
C ILE A 60 -20.16 20.52 -12.87
N LYS A 61 -19.65 21.63 -12.36
CA LYS A 61 -19.73 22.94 -13.05
C LYS A 61 -18.36 23.56 -13.16
N TYR A 62 -17.99 23.91 -14.36
CA TYR A 62 -16.73 24.56 -14.69
C TYR A 62 -16.94 26.03 -15.06
N SER A 63 -16.06 26.91 -14.61
CA SER A 63 -15.91 28.26 -15.11
C SER A 63 -14.50 28.46 -15.61
N ASN A 64 -14.37 29.04 -16.79
CA ASN A 64 -13.07 29.36 -17.38
C ASN A 64 -12.29 30.33 -16.45
N PRO A 65 -10.97 30.17 -16.25
CA PRO A 65 -10.14 31.05 -15.44
C PRO A 65 -10.20 32.54 -15.82
N PHE A 66 -10.52 32.85 -17.08
CA PHE A 66 -10.72 34.25 -17.50
C PHE A 66 -12.04 34.86 -17.00
N ASN A 67 -13.04 34.04 -16.72
CA ASN A 67 -14.38 34.46 -16.29
C ASN A 67 -14.70 33.75 -14.98
N ASN A 68 -13.97 34.12 -13.93
CA ASN A 68 -14.24 33.59 -12.59
C ASN A 68 -15.71 33.79 -12.22
N HIS A 69 -16.34 32.71 -11.78
CA HIS A 69 -17.69 32.73 -11.26
C HIS A 69 -17.66 32.47 -9.76
N GLU A 70 -18.29 33.35 -8.98
CA GLU A 70 -18.50 33.15 -7.56
C GLU A 70 -19.86 32.50 -7.34
N LEU A 71 -19.95 31.52 -6.47
CA LEU A 71 -21.23 30.93 -6.11
C LEU A 71 -22.13 31.99 -5.49
N SER A 72 -23.26 32.24 -6.10
CA SER A 72 -24.18 33.27 -5.70
C SER A 72 -25.58 32.73 -5.36
N LYS A 73 -26.36 33.55 -4.67
CA LYS A 73 -27.76 33.25 -4.40
C LYS A 73 -28.57 33.01 -5.67
N SER A 74 -28.27 33.74 -6.78
CA SER A 74 -28.98 33.57 -8.04
C SER A 74 -28.77 32.17 -8.63
N ASP A 75 -27.62 31.55 -8.43
CA ASP A 75 -27.33 30.19 -8.91
C ASP A 75 -28.24 29.16 -8.22
N LEU A 76 -28.48 29.30 -6.93
CA LEU A 76 -29.33 28.40 -6.13
C LEU A 76 -30.80 28.76 -6.15
N SER A 77 -31.18 29.98 -6.58
CA SER A 77 -32.56 30.43 -6.66
C SER A 77 -33.17 30.40 -8.07
N ALA A 78 -32.42 30.00 -9.07
CA ALA A 78 -32.76 29.90 -10.49
C ALA A 78 -32.91 31.19 -11.27
N ASP A 79 -32.49 32.29 -10.70
CA ASP A 79 -32.39 33.57 -11.44
C ASP A 79 -31.02 33.69 -12.14
N GLY A 80 -30.14 32.72 -11.95
CA GLY A 80 -28.75 32.69 -12.47
C GLY A 80 -28.59 31.97 -13.81
N THR A 81 -27.54 32.29 -14.50
CA THR A 81 -27.19 31.74 -15.84
C THR A 81 -26.86 30.23 -15.77
N TYR A 82 -26.40 29.74 -14.64
CA TYR A 82 -25.91 28.36 -14.48
C TYR A 82 -26.95 27.38 -13.90
N GLY A 83 -28.05 27.91 -13.36
CA GLY A 83 -29.27 27.16 -13.04
C GLY A 83 -29.15 25.90 -12.18
N LEU A 84 -28.82 26.06 -10.89
CA LEU A 84 -28.84 25.00 -9.88
C LEU A 84 -29.90 25.29 -8.80
N PRO A 85 -31.19 25.51 -9.18
CA PRO A 85 -32.20 25.97 -8.23
C PRO A 85 -32.56 24.88 -7.23
N LEU A 86 -32.55 25.23 -5.95
CA LEU A 86 -32.76 24.31 -4.83
C LEU A 86 -34.08 23.51 -4.95
N ASP A 87 -35.13 24.11 -5.52
CA ASP A 87 -36.42 23.43 -5.73
C ASP A 87 -36.35 22.34 -6.81
N GLU A 88 -35.52 22.51 -7.83
CA GLU A 88 -35.30 21.47 -8.85
C GLU A 88 -34.37 20.38 -8.33
N LEU A 89 -33.30 20.76 -7.59
CA LEU A 89 -32.43 19.80 -6.94
C LEU A 89 -33.18 18.95 -5.91
N PHE A 90 -34.10 19.56 -5.16
CA PHE A 90 -34.99 18.84 -4.25
C PHE A 90 -35.90 17.85 -4.99
N LYS A 91 -36.50 18.24 -6.13
CA LYS A 91 -37.30 17.32 -6.95
C LYS A 91 -36.48 16.15 -7.47
N ALA A 92 -35.23 16.42 -7.91
CA ALA A 92 -34.30 15.38 -8.32
C ALA A 92 -34.00 14.40 -7.17
N TRP A 93 -33.72 14.90 -5.97
CA TRP A 93 -33.54 14.05 -4.79
C TRP A 93 -34.78 13.22 -4.47
N LYS A 94 -35.96 13.83 -4.46
CA LYS A 94 -37.22 13.15 -4.12
C LYS A 94 -37.59 12.04 -5.12
N SER A 95 -37.24 12.22 -6.40
CA SER A 95 -37.46 11.24 -7.47
C SER A 95 -36.42 10.14 -7.53
N ASN A 96 -35.34 10.25 -6.74
CA ASN A 96 -34.28 9.25 -6.71
C ASN A 96 -34.75 7.96 -6.00
N PRO A 97 -34.70 6.78 -6.65
CA PRO A 97 -35.03 5.50 -6.02
C PRO A 97 -34.24 5.20 -4.75
N HIS A 98 -33.06 5.77 -4.63
CA HIS A 98 -32.14 5.57 -3.49
C HIS A 98 -32.10 6.77 -2.53
N HIS A 99 -33.15 7.59 -2.46
CA HIS A 99 -33.16 8.85 -1.71
C HIS A 99 -32.86 8.73 -0.20
N SER A 100 -32.96 7.54 0.38
CA SER A 100 -32.58 7.28 1.78
C SER A 100 -31.06 7.13 2.01
N ASN A 101 -30.32 6.68 1.00
CA ASN A 101 -28.89 6.36 1.09
C ASN A 101 -28.15 7.05 -0.07
N VAL A 102 -28.37 8.36 -0.23
CA VAL A 102 -27.72 9.15 -1.27
C VAL A 102 -27.06 10.38 -0.70
N GLU A 103 -25.87 10.70 -1.21
CA GLU A 103 -25.27 12.03 -1.12
C GLU A 103 -25.34 12.67 -2.51
N LEU A 104 -25.79 13.91 -2.55
CA LEU A 104 -25.83 14.75 -3.73
C LEU A 104 -24.77 15.83 -3.60
N ARG A 105 -23.88 15.97 -4.57
CA ARG A 105 -22.79 16.92 -4.49
C ARG A 105 -22.72 17.82 -5.72
N LEU A 106 -22.64 19.12 -5.46
CA LEU A 106 -22.29 20.11 -6.46
C LEU A 106 -20.77 20.31 -6.42
N CYS A 107 -20.06 19.87 -7.46
CA CYS A 107 -18.60 20.05 -7.62
C CYS A 107 -18.37 21.28 -8.49
N LEU A 108 -18.01 22.40 -7.88
CA LEU A 108 -17.98 23.70 -8.53
C LEU A 108 -16.53 24.20 -8.67
N ALA A 109 -16.02 24.32 -9.90
CA ALA A 109 -14.79 25.06 -10.16
C ALA A 109 -15.06 26.57 -10.15
N TRP A 110 -15.78 27.02 -9.12
CA TRP A 110 -16.19 28.40 -8.86
C TRP A 110 -15.55 28.86 -7.56
N ASP A 111 -15.46 30.18 -7.38
CA ASP A 111 -14.99 30.75 -6.15
C ASP A 111 -16.01 30.59 -5.02
N ASN A 112 -15.59 30.83 -3.80
CA ASN A 112 -16.43 30.71 -2.61
C ASN A 112 -17.69 31.58 -2.68
N PRO A 113 -18.72 31.26 -1.88
CA PRO A 113 -19.98 31.99 -1.88
C PRO A 113 -19.80 33.47 -1.58
N THR A 114 -20.61 34.31 -2.22
CA THR A 114 -20.74 35.73 -1.90
C THR A 114 -21.31 35.95 -0.48
N ASP A 115 -21.03 37.08 0.14
CA ASP A 115 -21.49 37.46 1.49
C ASP A 115 -22.99 37.25 1.71
N LYS A 116 -23.82 37.47 0.65
CA LYS A 116 -25.29 37.31 0.72
C LYS A 116 -25.74 35.86 0.78
N LEU A 117 -24.89 34.92 0.37
CA LEU A 117 -25.18 33.49 0.38
C LEU A 117 -24.58 32.82 1.61
N ILE A 118 -23.46 33.31 2.12
CA ILE A 118 -22.74 32.71 3.26
C ILE A 118 -23.62 32.67 4.53
N ASP A 119 -24.58 33.58 4.65
CA ASP A 119 -25.53 33.56 5.76
C ASP A 119 -26.40 32.31 5.83
N VAL A 120 -26.66 31.65 4.68
CA VAL A 120 -27.51 30.45 4.60
C VAL A 120 -26.71 29.16 4.38
N LEU A 121 -25.38 29.25 4.35
CA LEU A 121 -24.46 28.12 4.26
C LEU A 121 -23.68 27.93 5.54
N GLU A 122 -23.26 26.72 5.79
CA GLU A 122 -22.34 26.33 6.87
C GLU A 122 -21.17 25.60 6.25
N GLU A 123 -19.95 26.04 6.58
CA GLU A 123 -18.76 25.30 6.19
C GLU A 123 -18.66 24.02 7.02
N VAL A 124 -18.37 22.91 6.36
CA VAL A 124 -18.23 21.59 6.97
C VAL A 124 -16.91 20.96 6.54
N PHE A 125 -16.38 20.08 7.38
CA PHE A 125 -15.13 19.39 7.13
C PHE A 125 -15.38 17.89 7.00
N ASP A 126 -14.47 17.18 6.32
CA ASP A 126 -14.40 15.72 6.24
C ASP A 126 -15.70 15.05 5.77
N LYS A 127 -16.05 15.26 4.51
CA LYS A 127 -17.10 14.51 3.84
C LYS A 127 -16.51 13.42 2.95
N ASP A 128 -17.15 12.25 2.96
CA ASP A 128 -16.81 11.15 2.06
C ASP A 128 -16.79 11.60 0.61
N TYR A 129 -15.84 11.09 -0.17
CA TYR A 129 -15.71 11.40 -1.60
C TYR A 129 -15.59 12.89 -1.94
N SER A 130 -15.14 13.71 -1.00
CA SER A 130 -14.70 15.09 -1.28
C SER A 130 -13.40 15.09 -2.05
N PHE A 131 -13.12 16.20 -2.72
CA PHE A 131 -11.79 16.40 -3.31
C PHE A 131 -10.77 16.45 -2.17
N SER A 132 -9.91 15.45 -2.11
CA SER A 132 -8.94 15.35 -1.02
C SER A 132 -7.85 16.38 -1.20
N GLU A 133 -7.36 17.10 -0.40
CA GLU A 133 -6.21 18.01 -0.45
C GLU A 133 -6.53 19.49 -0.24
N LYS A 134 -7.31 19.81 0.81
CA LYS A 134 -7.34 21.17 1.40
C LYS A 134 -7.51 22.35 0.40
N GLN A 135 -7.84 22.07 -0.87
CA GLN A 135 -7.98 23.07 -1.92
C GLN A 135 -9.44 23.50 -2.12
N THR A 136 -10.38 22.65 -1.74
CA THR A 136 -11.81 22.91 -1.87
C THR A 136 -12.42 23.32 -0.53
N THR A 137 -13.48 24.10 -0.59
CA THR A 137 -14.30 24.44 0.58
C THR A 137 -15.65 23.76 0.47
N ILE A 138 -16.11 23.12 1.53
CA ILE A 138 -17.32 22.32 1.57
C ILE A 138 -18.38 23.04 2.39
N PHE A 139 -19.58 23.16 1.83
CA PHE A 139 -20.72 23.82 2.48
C PHE A 139 -21.93 22.90 2.53
N GLN A 140 -22.72 23.06 3.57
CA GLN A 140 -24.09 22.56 3.68
C GLN A 140 -25.07 23.72 3.89
N ILE A 141 -26.34 23.51 3.53
CA ILE A 141 -27.38 24.51 3.72
C ILE A 141 -27.78 24.55 5.19
N ASN A 142 -27.65 25.73 5.83
CA ASN A 142 -28.27 26.01 7.12
C ASN A 142 -29.76 26.19 6.93
N ILE A 143 -30.53 25.14 7.11
CA ILE A 143 -31.96 25.15 6.88
C ILE A 143 -32.71 26.12 7.80
N ASN A 144 -32.25 26.28 9.04
CA ASN A 144 -32.92 27.17 9.99
C ASN A 144 -32.73 28.65 9.63
N LYS A 145 -31.65 28.99 8.94
CA LYS A 145 -31.44 30.34 8.38
C LYS A 145 -32.22 30.54 7.08
N LEU A 146 -32.26 29.52 6.18
CA LEU A 146 -32.99 29.60 4.92
C LEU A 146 -34.53 29.52 5.11
N TRP A 147 -34.96 28.61 5.98
CA TRP A 147 -36.39 28.31 6.24
C TRP A 147 -36.58 27.98 7.73
N PRO A 148 -36.75 29.02 8.61
CA PRO A 148 -36.95 28.80 10.04
C PRO A 148 -38.17 27.94 10.36
N ILE A 149 -38.21 27.32 11.55
CA ILE A 149 -39.33 26.48 12.00
C ILE A 149 -40.60 27.32 12.11
N ASP A 150 -41.71 26.73 11.74
CA ASP A 150 -43.05 27.37 11.77
C ASP A 150 -43.17 28.66 10.94
N THR A 151 -42.32 28.85 9.95
CA THR A 151 -42.34 30.00 9.06
C THR A 151 -42.31 29.60 7.59
N THR A 152 -42.20 30.60 6.71
CA THR A 152 -41.90 30.43 5.29
C THR A 152 -40.44 30.74 5.02
N PRO A 153 -39.86 30.26 3.88
CA PRO A 153 -38.50 30.65 3.48
C PRO A 153 -38.33 32.18 3.43
N LEU A 154 -37.09 32.62 3.57
CA LEU A 154 -36.72 34.04 3.56
C LEU A 154 -37.36 34.79 2.37
N ASP A 155 -37.86 35.99 2.62
CA ASP A 155 -38.59 36.82 1.60
C ASP A 155 -37.71 37.16 0.38
N ASN A 156 -36.42 37.28 0.59
CA ASN A 156 -35.49 37.53 -0.50
C ASN A 156 -35.23 36.31 -1.41
N TRP A 157 -35.73 35.11 -1.07
CA TRP A 157 -35.72 33.88 -1.90
C TRP A 157 -37.05 33.65 -2.61
N LYS A 158 -37.53 34.65 -3.35
CA LYS A 158 -38.89 34.71 -3.91
C LYS A 158 -39.30 33.47 -4.70
N ARG A 159 -38.46 32.99 -5.62
CA ARG A 159 -38.79 31.79 -6.44
C ARG A 159 -38.84 30.55 -5.55
N PHE A 160 -37.86 30.32 -4.75
CA PHE A 160 -37.81 29.22 -3.80
C PHE A 160 -39.02 29.25 -2.87
N LYS A 161 -39.35 30.41 -2.28
CA LYS A 161 -40.55 30.58 -1.48
C LYS A 161 -41.85 30.25 -2.24
N LYS A 162 -41.92 30.56 -3.53
CA LYS A 162 -43.08 30.23 -4.37
C LYS A 162 -43.15 28.74 -4.65
N SER A 163 -42.05 28.09 -4.96
CA SER A 163 -42.00 26.67 -5.29
C SER A 163 -42.19 25.76 -4.06
N THR A 164 -41.87 26.25 -2.86
CA THR A 164 -42.00 25.50 -1.60
C THR A 164 -43.43 25.42 -1.05
N LYS A 165 -44.42 26.09 -1.66
CA LYS A 165 -45.82 26.02 -1.20
C LYS A 165 -46.37 24.60 -1.05
N ASN A 166 -45.85 23.67 -1.85
CA ASN A 166 -46.26 22.26 -1.88
C ASN A 166 -45.16 21.31 -1.40
N ILE A 167 -44.11 21.82 -0.71
CA ILE A 167 -42.99 21.03 -0.21
C ILE A 167 -43.14 20.92 1.31
N ASP A 168 -43.07 19.69 1.82
CA ASP A 168 -42.92 19.46 3.27
C ASP A 168 -41.56 19.91 3.74
N ARG A 169 -41.52 20.76 4.79
CA ARG A 169 -40.27 21.27 5.34
C ARG A 169 -39.40 20.15 5.89
N ASN A 170 -39.95 19.10 6.50
CA ASN A 170 -39.18 18.00 7.07
C ASN A 170 -38.52 17.16 5.97
N GLU A 171 -39.19 16.96 4.82
CA GLU A 171 -38.57 16.33 3.65
C GLU A 171 -37.44 17.21 3.10
N PHE A 172 -37.66 18.53 3.05
CA PHE A 172 -36.62 19.47 2.60
C PHE A 172 -35.40 19.49 3.54
N VAL A 173 -35.61 19.34 4.85
CA VAL A 173 -34.52 19.17 5.83
C VAL A 173 -33.69 17.92 5.53
N LYS A 174 -34.34 16.79 5.17
CA LYS A 174 -33.62 15.56 4.80
C LYS A 174 -32.79 15.77 3.54
N PHE A 175 -33.35 16.43 2.54
CA PHE A 175 -32.61 16.79 1.32
C PHE A 175 -31.38 17.65 1.62
N CYS A 176 -31.52 18.71 2.44
CA CYS A 176 -30.40 19.58 2.80
C CYS A 176 -29.25 18.82 3.51
N LYS A 177 -29.58 17.76 4.27
CA LYS A 177 -28.56 16.90 4.88
C LYS A 177 -27.84 16.03 3.86
N CYS A 178 -28.49 15.68 2.75
CA CYS A 178 -27.90 14.91 1.67
C CYS A 178 -27.16 15.78 0.65
N LEU A 179 -27.44 17.09 0.60
CA LEU A 179 -26.82 18.01 -0.35
C LEU A 179 -25.52 18.58 0.21
N VAL A 180 -24.44 18.41 -0.55
CA VAL A 180 -23.11 18.96 -0.30
C VAL A 180 -22.77 19.92 -1.45
N ILE A 181 -22.27 21.10 -1.12
CA ILE A 181 -21.79 22.09 -2.09
C ILE A 181 -20.29 22.24 -1.87
N GLU A 182 -19.49 21.89 -2.86
CA GLU A 182 -18.03 21.92 -2.79
C GLU A 182 -17.53 22.87 -3.87
N THR A 183 -16.79 23.91 -3.46
CA THR A 183 -16.29 25.00 -4.31
C THR A 183 -14.78 24.97 -4.43
N GLN A 184 -14.22 25.86 -5.26
CA GLN A 184 -12.78 26.02 -5.46
C GLN A 184 -12.07 24.79 -6.03
N PHE A 185 -12.77 23.96 -6.80
CA PHE A 185 -12.08 22.91 -7.56
C PHE A 185 -11.03 23.52 -8.49
N PRO A 186 -9.84 22.89 -8.62
CA PRO A 186 -8.76 23.40 -9.46
C PRO A 186 -9.20 23.54 -10.91
N LYS A 187 -8.87 24.67 -11.53
CA LYS A 187 -9.18 24.98 -12.94
C LYS A 187 -8.04 24.54 -13.85
N PHE A 188 -8.30 24.43 -15.14
CA PHE A 188 -7.25 24.23 -16.14
C PHE A 188 -6.27 25.43 -16.18
N SER A 189 -5.02 25.16 -16.58
CA SER A 189 -4.03 26.21 -16.84
C SER A 189 -4.47 27.08 -18.02
N LEU A 190 -4.16 28.37 -17.95
CA LEU A 190 -4.30 29.30 -19.08
C LEU A 190 -3.22 29.07 -20.15
N ASN A 191 -2.10 28.49 -19.76
CA ASN A 191 -0.99 28.17 -20.63
C ASN A 191 -1.07 26.70 -21.05
N VAL A 192 -1.28 26.46 -22.33
CA VAL A 192 -1.39 25.11 -22.89
C VAL A 192 -0.09 24.28 -22.79
N TYR A 193 1.03 24.91 -22.49
CA TYR A 193 2.33 24.25 -22.33
C TYR A 193 2.64 23.88 -20.86
N GLU A 194 1.79 24.28 -19.93
CA GLU A 194 1.98 24.03 -18.51
C GLU A 194 0.84 23.15 -17.97
N PRO A 195 1.16 22.05 -17.27
CA PRO A 195 0.11 21.23 -16.66
C PRO A 195 -0.67 22.07 -15.65
N SER A 196 -1.97 21.89 -15.63
CA SER A 196 -2.86 22.49 -14.63
C SER A 196 -2.66 21.82 -13.26
N VAL A 197 -3.18 22.46 -12.21
CA VAL A 197 -3.19 21.87 -10.87
C VAL A 197 -3.91 20.51 -10.86
N LEU A 198 -5.04 20.38 -11.58
CA LEU A 198 -5.77 19.13 -11.70
C LEU A 198 -4.94 18.03 -12.40
N GLU A 199 -4.22 18.36 -13.46
CA GLU A 199 -3.35 17.41 -14.15
C GLU A 199 -2.19 16.95 -13.25
N ASN A 200 -1.59 17.85 -12.47
CA ASN A 200 -0.55 17.48 -11.50
C ASN A 200 -1.11 16.54 -10.42
N ILE A 201 -2.32 16.78 -9.92
CA ILE A 201 -2.98 15.88 -8.95
C ILE A 201 -3.23 14.50 -9.57
N LEU A 202 -3.62 14.41 -10.82
CA LEU A 202 -3.78 13.13 -11.52
C LEU A 202 -2.44 12.39 -11.70
N LEU A 203 -1.35 13.13 -11.96
CA LEU A 203 0.00 12.54 -12.00
C LEU A 203 0.41 12.00 -10.62
N ASP A 204 0.13 12.73 -9.55
CA ASP A 204 0.36 12.26 -8.17
C ASP A 204 -0.48 11.01 -7.84
N GLN A 205 -1.72 10.94 -8.34
CA GLN A 205 -2.53 9.73 -8.21
C GLN A 205 -1.96 8.55 -9.00
N ALA A 206 -1.41 8.80 -10.19
CA ALA A 206 -0.70 7.77 -10.96
C ALA A 206 0.52 7.24 -10.19
N ASP A 207 1.28 8.12 -9.52
CA ASP A 207 2.38 7.71 -8.63
C ASP A 207 1.86 6.86 -7.46
N LYS A 208 0.76 7.26 -6.82
CA LYS A 208 0.11 6.50 -5.74
C LYS A 208 -0.40 5.12 -6.18
N ILE A 209 -0.75 4.96 -7.45
CA ILE A 209 -1.09 3.65 -8.07
C ILE A 209 0.15 2.84 -8.43
N GLY A 210 1.33 3.47 -8.50
CA GLY A 210 2.59 2.82 -8.83
C GLY A 210 2.94 2.78 -10.29
N ILE A 211 2.45 3.74 -11.06
CA ILE A 211 2.83 3.88 -12.46
C ILE A 211 4.25 4.44 -12.55
N GLY A 212 5.11 3.80 -13.33
CA GLY A 212 6.51 4.19 -13.50
C GLY A 212 7.48 3.57 -12.50
N VAL A 213 7.00 2.80 -11.51
CA VAL A 213 7.81 2.04 -10.57
C VAL A 213 7.46 0.55 -10.60
N TYR A 214 8.26 -0.30 -9.99
CA TYR A 214 7.98 -1.74 -9.95
C TYR A 214 6.58 -2.02 -9.33
N PRO A 215 5.75 -2.88 -9.91
CA PRO A 215 5.96 -3.70 -11.12
C PRO A 215 5.57 -3.02 -12.44
N ASN A 216 5.22 -1.73 -12.44
CA ASN A 216 4.76 -0.95 -13.59
C ASN A 216 5.82 0.03 -14.13
N ASN A 217 7.11 -0.26 -13.93
CA ASN A 217 8.22 0.59 -14.36
C ASN A 217 8.31 0.84 -15.87
N HIS A 218 7.61 0.04 -16.67
CA HIS A 218 7.50 0.20 -18.12
C HIS A 218 6.41 1.20 -18.55
N MET A 219 5.58 1.68 -17.63
CA MET A 219 4.46 2.58 -17.91
C MET A 219 4.87 4.04 -17.71
N ASN A 220 4.42 4.93 -18.60
CA ASN A 220 4.56 6.37 -18.46
C ASN A 220 3.31 6.96 -17.80
N ARG A 221 3.48 7.86 -16.83
CA ARG A 221 2.39 8.47 -16.05
C ARG A 221 1.43 9.31 -16.91
N GLU A 222 1.99 10.14 -17.79
CA GLU A 222 1.19 11.01 -18.68
C GLU A 222 0.35 10.17 -19.63
N GLU A 223 0.95 9.13 -20.25
CA GLU A 223 0.21 8.20 -21.10
C GLU A 223 -0.86 7.45 -20.33
N PHE A 224 -0.61 7.09 -19.08
CA PHE A 224 -1.59 6.44 -18.21
C PHE A 224 -2.80 7.36 -17.98
N ILE A 225 -2.59 8.64 -17.63
CA ILE A 225 -3.67 9.61 -17.43
C ILE A 225 -4.48 9.80 -18.72
N LEU A 226 -3.82 9.90 -19.88
CA LEU A 226 -4.52 10.00 -21.17
C LEU A 226 -5.38 8.75 -21.46
N LYS A 227 -4.90 7.55 -21.13
CA LYS A 227 -5.68 6.30 -21.25
C LYS A 227 -6.88 6.29 -20.32
N VAL A 228 -6.73 6.79 -19.08
CA VAL A 228 -7.84 6.94 -18.12
C VAL A 228 -8.88 7.93 -18.67
N ALA A 229 -8.46 9.13 -19.08
CA ALA A 229 -9.36 10.14 -19.65
C ALA A 229 -10.11 9.61 -20.89
N HIS A 230 -9.43 8.88 -21.77
CA HIS A 230 -10.07 8.24 -22.92
C HIS A 230 -11.10 7.17 -22.50
N LEU A 231 -10.82 6.39 -21.46
CA LEU A 231 -11.77 5.42 -20.89
C LEU A 231 -13.03 6.14 -20.40
N ILE A 232 -12.89 7.24 -19.67
CA ILE A 232 -13.96 8.09 -19.17
C ILE A 232 -14.81 8.64 -20.34
N THR A 233 -14.17 9.22 -21.34
CA THR A 233 -14.86 9.73 -22.55
C THR A 233 -15.67 8.62 -23.24
N ARG A 234 -15.15 7.40 -23.33
CA ARG A 234 -15.88 6.26 -23.91
C ARG A 234 -17.04 5.80 -23.04
N ALA A 235 -16.86 5.74 -21.72
CA ALA A 235 -17.93 5.39 -20.78
C ALA A 235 -19.07 6.41 -20.89
N ARG A 236 -18.75 7.71 -20.88
CA ARG A 236 -19.71 8.79 -21.10
C ARG A 236 -20.48 8.65 -22.41
N SER A 237 -19.77 8.42 -23.53
CA SER A 237 -20.43 8.32 -24.86
C SER A 237 -21.38 7.14 -24.99
N LYS A 238 -21.27 6.13 -24.12
CA LYS A 238 -22.09 4.92 -24.13
C LYS A 238 -23.03 4.82 -22.94
N SER A 239 -22.92 5.75 -21.97
CA SER A 239 -23.60 5.68 -20.68
C SER A 239 -23.37 4.34 -19.96
N GLU A 240 -22.15 3.79 -20.09
CA GLU A 240 -21.78 2.51 -19.48
C GLU A 240 -21.38 2.71 -18.02
N THR A 241 -21.77 1.76 -17.17
CA THR A 241 -21.26 1.64 -15.81
C THR A 241 -19.91 0.92 -15.85
N VAL A 242 -18.93 1.44 -15.14
CA VAL A 242 -17.57 0.92 -15.07
C VAL A 242 -17.30 0.41 -13.66
N GLU A 243 -16.97 -0.87 -13.53
CA GLU A 243 -16.56 -1.46 -12.26
C GLU A 243 -15.10 -1.12 -11.98
N VAL A 244 -14.83 -0.50 -10.83
CA VAL A 244 -13.50 -0.02 -10.45
C VAL A 244 -12.46 -1.14 -10.46
N GLU A 245 -12.83 -2.34 -10.00
CA GLU A 245 -11.93 -3.52 -9.97
C GLU A 245 -11.38 -3.92 -11.34
N ASN A 246 -12.15 -3.69 -12.40
CA ASN A 246 -11.79 -4.11 -13.76
C ASN A 246 -10.91 -3.09 -14.50
N ILE A 247 -10.79 -1.88 -13.98
CA ILE A 247 -10.13 -0.78 -14.69
C ILE A 247 -8.63 -1.00 -14.79
N LEU A 248 -7.97 -1.34 -13.68
CA LEU A 248 -6.52 -1.54 -13.67
C LEU A 248 -6.11 -2.67 -14.61
N LYS A 249 -6.86 -3.78 -14.60
CA LYS A 249 -6.64 -4.89 -15.54
C LYS A 249 -6.78 -4.43 -16.99
N ARG A 250 -7.80 -3.62 -17.30
CA ARG A 250 -8.04 -3.08 -18.64
C ARG A 250 -6.94 -2.11 -19.08
N LEU A 251 -6.37 -1.36 -18.15
CA LEU A 251 -5.26 -0.44 -18.40
C LEU A 251 -3.89 -1.14 -18.43
N GLY A 252 -3.84 -2.44 -18.14
CA GLY A 252 -2.60 -3.23 -18.12
C GLY A 252 -1.73 -2.98 -16.90
N VAL A 253 -2.30 -2.45 -15.82
CA VAL A 253 -1.59 -2.18 -14.57
C VAL A 253 -1.45 -3.48 -13.77
N ASN A 254 -0.25 -3.80 -13.38
CA ASN A 254 0.03 -4.89 -12.46
C ASN A 254 -0.13 -4.36 -11.01
N THR A 255 -0.99 -5.01 -10.23
CA THR A 255 -1.29 -4.64 -8.83
C THR A 255 -0.63 -5.56 -7.81
N ASN A 256 0.20 -6.49 -8.25
CA ASN A 256 0.91 -7.39 -7.35
C ASN A 256 2.26 -6.79 -6.91
N TYR A 257 2.23 -5.81 -6.03
CA TYR A 257 3.42 -5.09 -5.54
C TYR A 257 4.24 -5.88 -4.52
N GLY A 258 3.66 -6.86 -3.86
CA GLY A 258 4.33 -7.82 -2.95
C GLY A 258 4.67 -9.15 -3.64
N ALA A 259 4.78 -9.17 -4.98
CA ALA A 259 4.88 -10.39 -5.78
C ALA A 259 6.21 -11.13 -5.66
N VAL A 260 7.24 -10.53 -5.08
CA VAL A 260 8.51 -11.21 -4.88
C VAL A 260 8.34 -12.21 -3.73
N GLU A 261 8.34 -13.50 -4.09
CA GLU A 261 8.09 -14.58 -3.13
C GLU A 261 9.08 -14.55 -1.96
N GLN A 262 8.55 -14.55 -0.74
CA GLN A 262 9.30 -14.49 0.50
C GLN A 262 9.37 -15.88 1.15
N SER A 263 10.08 -16.82 0.50
CA SER A 263 10.29 -18.18 1.00
C SER A 263 11.71 -18.69 0.76
N PHE A 264 12.16 -19.56 1.65
CA PHE A 264 13.41 -20.29 1.47
C PHE A 264 13.13 -21.76 1.19
N PRO A 265 13.86 -22.41 0.27
CA PRO A 265 13.85 -23.85 0.14
C PRO A 265 14.60 -24.47 1.33
N ILE A 266 13.87 -25.12 2.24
CA ILE A 266 14.43 -25.78 3.43
C ILE A 266 14.14 -27.27 3.38
N ASP A 267 15.18 -28.10 3.52
CA ASP A 267 15.03 -29.53 3.71
C ASP A 267 14.68 -29.83 5.18
N LEU A 268 13.39 -29.96 5.46
CA LEU A 268 12.87 -30.25 6.80
C LEU A 268 13.37 -31.57 7.38
N ASN A 269 13.82 -32.51 6.56
CA ASN A 269 14.36 -33.79 7.04
C ASN A 269 15.73 -33.62 7.70
N LYS A 270 16.44 -32.56 7.36
CA LYS A 270 17.78 -32.25 7.89
C LYS A 270 17.77 -31.14 8.96
N LYS A 271 16.66 -30.40 9.05
CA LYS A 271 16.52 -29.28 9.99
C LYS A 271 16.56 -29.75 11.44
N ILE A 272 17.36 -29.10 12.26
CA ILE A 272 17.38 -29.24 13.73
C ILE A 272 16.81 -27.97 14.34
N SER A 273 15.93 -28.13 15.29
CA SER A 273 15.34 -27.01 16.01
C SER A 273 16.30 -26.49 17.09
N LEU A 274 16.57 -25.19 17.05
CA LEU A 274 17.47 -24.49 17.98
C LEU A 274 16.67 -23.84 19.12
N ILE A 275 15.85 -24.61 19.83
CA ILE A 275 14.84 -24.14 20.80
C ILE A 275 15.43 -23.16 21.83
N ASN A 276 16.61 -23.43 22.36
CA ASN A 276 17.24 -22.57 23.37
C ASN A 276 17.66 -21.21 22.79
N GLU A 277 18.21 -21.20 21.58
CA GLU A 277 18.56 -19.95 20.89
C GLU A 277 17.32 -19.13 20.55
N ILE A 278 16.25 -19.79 20.09
CA ILE A 278 14.99 -19.14 19.75
C ILE A 278 14.41 -18.43 20.98
N SER A 279 14.35 -19.10 22.14
CA SER A 279 13.82 -18.51 23.37
C SER A 279 14.62 -17.27 23.79
N SER A 280 15.95 -17.33 23.70
CA SER A 280 16.83 -16.20 23.99
C SER A 280 16.61 -15.05 22.99
N ILE A 281 16.47 -15.35 21.69
CA ILE A 281 16.21 -14.36 20.66
C ILE A 281 14.86 -13.67 20.88
N TYR A 282 13.79 -14.41 21.16
CA TYR A 282 12.49 -13.81 21.44
C TYR A 282 12.53 -12.87 22.64
N GLN A 283 13.21 -13.24 23.71
CA GLN A 283 13.39 -12.36 24.85
C GLN A 283 14.12 -11.08 24.45
N GLN A 284 15.25 -11.20 23.76
CA GLN A 284 16.02 -10.03 23.31
C GLN A 284 15.26 -9.15 22.34
N VAL A 285 14.52 -9.73 21.39
CA VAL A 285 13.68 -9.00 20.45
C VAL A 285 12.56 -8.24 21.18
N THR A 286 11.97 -8.84 22.19
CA THR A 286 10.94 -8.19 23.02
C THR A 286 11.51 -7.04 23.84
N ASP A 287 12.68 -7.24 24.46
CA ASP A 287 13.30 -6.27 25.36
C ASP A 287 13.97 -5.10 24.60
N LYS A 288 14.68 -5.40 23.53
CA LYS A 288 15.54 -4.43 22.80
C LYS A 288 14.86 -3.80 21.59
N LYS A 289 13.79 -4.40 21.07
CA LYS A 289 12.99 -3.95 19.92
C LYS A 289 13.73 -3.92 18.57
N LYS A 290 15.04 -3.78 18.54
CA LYS A 290 15.88 -3.80 17.32
C LYS A 290 17.07 -4.71 17.54
N VAL A 291 17.14 -5.81 16.78
CA VAL A 291 18.15 -6.86 16.93
C VAL A 291 18.79 -7.17 15.56
N LEU A 292 20.12 -7.21 15.52
CA LEU A 292 20.89 -7.71 14.40
C LEU A 292 21.48 -9.08 14.74
N ILE A 293 21.12 -10.11 13.98
CA ILE A 293 21.72 -11.43 14.09
C ILE A 293 22.74 -11.62 12.96
N THR A 294 23.96 -11.91 13.32
CA THR A 294 25.00 -12.27 12.34
C THR A 294 25.44 -13.71 12.47
N GLY A 295 25.81 -14.30 11.35
CA GLY A 295 26.35 -15.66 11.31
C GLY A 295 27.10 -15.90 10.02
N GLU A 296 28.16 -16.69 10.11
CA GLU A 296 28.97 -17.09 8.95
C GLU A 296 28.14 -17.76 7.85
N PRO A 297 28.60 -17.78 6.60
CA PRO A 297 27.98 -18.58 5.56
C PRO A 297 27.78 -20.02 6.04
N GLY A 298 26.55 -20.55 5.85
CA GLY A 298 26.24 -21.90 6.29
C GLY A 298 26.02 -22.12 7.78
N SER A 299 26.01 -21.06 8.61
CA SER A 299 25.78 -21.15 10.07
C SER A 299 24.37 -21.57 10.48
N GLY A 300 23.43 -21.67 9.52
CA GLY A 300 22.04 -22.07 9.81
C GLY A 300 21.05 -20.90 9.98
N LYS A 301 21.39 -19.66 9.58
CA LYS A 301 20.48 -18.49 9.64
C LYS A 301 19.11 -18.77 9.06
N SER A 302 19.03 -19.36 7.87
CA SER A 302 17.74 -19.68 7.23
C SER A 302 16.92 -20.73 8.01
N TRP A 303 17.57 -21.66 8.68
CA TRP A 303 16.88 -22.62 9.57
C TRP A 303 16.35 -21.93 10.81
N LEU A 304 17.13 -21.03 11.41
CA LEU A 304 16.70 -20.22 12.54
C LEU A 304 15.52 -19.31 12.18
N ILE A 305 15.55 -18.68 10.99
CA ILE A 305 14.42 -17.90 10.47
C ILE A 305 13.17 -18.78 10.38
N ASN A 306 13.27 -19.97 9.81
CA ASN A 306 12.13 -20.88 9.71
C ASN A 306 11.60 -21.30 11.10
N ASP A 307 12.48 -21.55 12.05
CA ASP A 307 12.08 -21.84 13.43
C ASP A 307 11.35 -20.66 14.08
N ILE A 308 11.82 -19.42 13.84
CA ILE A 308 11.14 -18.20 14.27
C ILE A 308 9.74 -18.11 13.65
N LEU A 309 9.61 -18.37 12.34
CA LEU A 309 8.32 -18.34 11.67
C LEU A 309 7.32 -19.36 12.26
N GLU A 310 7.76 -20.61 12.47
CA GLU A 310 6.93 -21.66 13.05
C GLU A 310 6.50 -21.34 14.51
N ASN A 311 7.45 -20.87 15.32
CA ASN A 311 7.16 -20.52 16.71
C ASN A 311 6.30 -19.27 16.83
N SER A 312 6.47 -18.28 15.96
CA SER A 312 5.64 -17.07 15.93
C SER A 312 4.20 -17.40 15.59
N PHE A 313 3.96 -18.26 14.60
CA PHE A 313 2.64 -18.74 14.25
C PHE A 313 1.94 -19.40 15.44
N ASN A 314 2.65 -20.29 16.17
CA ASN A 314 2.11 -20.97 17.33
C ASN A 314 1.87 -20.05 18.53
N SER A 315 2.58 -18.92 18.61
CA SER A 315 2.51 -17.95 19.71
C SER A 315 1.61 -16.75 19.40
N GLY A 316 0.97 -16.71 18.22
CA GLY A 316 0.11 -15.59 17.80
C GLY A 316 0.89 -14.30 17.53
N ILE A 317 2.18 -14.39 17.16
CA ILE A 317 3.01 -13.26 16.78
C ILE A 317 2.96 -13.12 15.27
N SER A 318 2.60 -11.95 14.76
CA SER A 318 2.60 -11.66 13.33
C SER A 318 4.02 -11.44 12.82
N ILE A 319 4.32 -11.96 11.64
CA ILE A 319 5.62 -11.74 10.98
C ILE A 319 5.42 -10.99 9.67
N ILE A 320 6.15 -9.89 9.54
CA ILE A 320 6.29 -9.09 8.33
C ILE A 320 7.72 -9.32 7.83
N LYS A 321 7.90 -9.79 6.60
CA LYS A 321 9.20 -10.28 6.16
C LYS A 321 9.67 -9.69 4.84
N HIS A 322 10.99 -9.53 4.72
CA HIS A 322 11.64 -9.20 3.46
C HIS A 322 13.00 -9.89 3.36
N TYR A 323 13.20 -10.66 2.28
CA TYR A 323 14.44 -11.35 1.99
C TYR A 323 15.14 -10.70 0.80
N CYS A 324 16.28 -10.07 1.04
CA CYS A 324 17.13 -9.46 0.00
C CYS A 324 17.79 -10.52 -0.89
N TYR A 325 17.81 -11.78 -0.44
CA TYR A 325 18.33 -12.91 -1.18
C TYR A 325 17.64 -14.21 -0.74
N THR A 326 17.37 -15.12 -1.66
CA THR A 326 16.82 -16.45 -1.36
C THR A 326 17.70 -17.57 -1.92
N ASN A 327 17.99 -17.56 -3.21
CA ASN A 327 18.85 -18.55 -3.85
C ASN A 327 19.43 -18.03 -5.17
N ILE A 328 20.39 -18.76 -5.74
CA ILE A 328 21.11 -18.35 -6.96
C ILE A 328 20.24 -18.40 -8.23
N ASN A 329 19.17 -19.17 -8.24
CA ASN A 329 18.26 -19.33 -9.39
C ASN A 329 17.01 -18.44 -9.27
N ASP A 330 16.99 -17.50 -8.35
CA ASP A 330 15.87 -16.60 -8.15
C ASP A 330 15.75 -15.61 -9.32
N ALA A 331 14.64 -15.66 -10.02
CA ALA A 331 14.36 -14.75 -11.15
C ALA A 331 14.23 -13.29 -10.70
N ASP A 332 13.85 -13.08 -9.45
CA ASP A 332 13.61 -11.76 -8.86
C ASP A 332 14.79 -11.21 -8.05
N TYR A 333 15.98 -11.80 -8.14
CA TYR A 333 17.12 -11.43 -7.32
C TYR A 333 17.47 -9.93 -7.38
N LEU A 334 17.35 -9.28 -8.56
CA LEU A 334 17.54 -7.84 -8.74
C LEU A 334 16.41 -7.00 -8.12
N ASN A 335 15.20 -7.53 -8.13
CA ASN A 335 14.05 -6.83 -7.57
C ASN A 335 14.08 -6.82 -6.04
N ARG A 336 14.59 -7.89 -5.41
CA ARG A 336 14.67 -8.01 -3.95
C ARG A 336 15.48 -6.92 -3.27
N ILE A 337 16.48 -6.36 -3.96
CA ILE A 337 17.34 -5.31 -3.39
C ILE A 337 16.84 -3.88 -3.68
N LYS A 338 15.69 -3.73 -4.37
CA LYS A 338 15.12 -2.41 -4.64
C LYS A 338 14.29 -1.89 -3.48
N THR A 339 14.41 -0.60 -3.22
CA THR A 339 13.71 0.08 -2.11
C THR A 339 12.19 0.07 -2.29
N ASP A 340 11.70 0.26 -3.51
CA ASP A 340 10.26 0.21 -3.82
C ASP A 340 9.67 -1.18 -3.61
N VAL A 341 10.40 -2.24 -3.99
CA VAL A 341 10.01 -3.63 -3.72
C VAL A 341 10.02 -3.93 -2.22
N PHE A 342 11.00 -3.41 -1.48
CA PHE A 342 11.05 -3.53 -0.03
C PHE A 342 9.80 -2.93 0.62
N TYR A 343 9.43 -1.71 0.27
CA TYR A 343 8.21 -1.07 0.78
C TYR A 343 6.95 -1.85 0.38
N GLY A 344 6.84 -2.25 -0.88
CA GLY A 344 5.72 -3.04 -1.37
C GLY A 344 5.52 -4.35 -0.60
N ASN A 345 6.61 -5.08 -0.32
CA ASN A 345 6.56 -6.32 0.46
C ASN A 345 6.14 -6.07 1.91
N LEU A 346 6.74 -5.06 2.58
CA LEU A 346 6.35 -4.73 3.95
C LEU A 346 4.87 -4.36 4.03
N MET A 347 4.39 -3.51 3.12
CA MET A 347 2.99 -3.11 3.09
C MET A 347 2.06 -4.29 2.83
N ALA A 348 2.40 -5.15 1.86
CA ALA A 348 1.60 -6.33 1.54
C ALA A 348 1.45 -7.27 2.75
N ASP A 349 2.55 -7.54 3.46
CA ASP A 349 2.54 -8.37 4.66
C ASP A 349 1.79 -7.68 5.82
N ILE A 350 1.98 -6.36 6.03
CA ILE A 350 1.22 -5.59 7.03
C ILE A 350 -0.28 -5.71 6.78
N LEU A 351 -0.73 -5.48 5.54
CA LEU A 351 -2.16 -5.53 5.22
C LEU A 351 -2.73 -6.95 5.18
N CYS A 352 -1.88 -7.95 4.97
CA CYS A 352 -2.27 -9.36 5.11
C CYS A 352 -2.50 -9.73 6.58
N CYS A 353 -1.62 -9.28 7.48
CA CYS A 353 -1.74 -9.52 8.92
C CYS A 353 -2.81 -8.64 9.58
N PHE A 354 -3.00 -7.41 9.09
CA PHE A 354 -3.86 -6.36 9.66
C PHE A 354 -4.74 -5.72 8.58
N PRO A 355 -5.77 -6.44 8.08
CA PRO A 355 -6.65 -5.94 7.01
C PRO A 355 -7.37 -4.63 7.34
N GLU A 356 -7.59 -4.35 8.63
CA GLU A 356 -8.20 -3.11 9.12
C GLU A 356 -7.37 -1.86 8.84
N LEU A 357 -6.07 -2.01 8.58
CA LEU A 357 -5.19 -0.89 8.24
C LEU A 357 -5.31 -0.45 6.77
N LYS A 358 -6.11 -1.12 5.95
CA LYS A 358 -6.33 -0.73 4.55
C LYS A 358 -6.80 0.72 4.38
N GLU A 359 -7.66 1.19 5.27
CA GLU A 359 -8.16 2.56 5.23
C GLU A 359 -7.12 3.61 5.68
N ALA A 360 -6.04 3.16 6.32
CA ALA A 360 -4.97 4.02 6.80
C ALA A 360 -3.85 4.24 5.78
N LYS A 361 -3.86 3.53 4.66
CA LYS A 361 -2.84 3.67 3.61
C LYS A 361 -3.14 4.86 2.70
N GLU A 362 -2.09 5.49 2.19
CA GLU A 362 -2.18 6.62 1.28
C GLU A 362 -1.99 6.20 -0.19
N THR A 363 -1.32 5.07 -0.42
CA THR A 363 -1.01 4.54 -1.75
C THR A 363 -1.52 3.10 -1.89
N MET A 364 -1.62 2.60 -3.10
CA MET A 364 -1.93 1.18 -3.33
C MET A 364 -0.79 0.27 -2.86
N PHE A 365 0.43 0.76 -2.93
CA PHE A 365 1.63 0.15 -2.37
C PHE A 365 2.43 1.27 -1.71
N ALA A 366 3.24 0.97 -0.72
CA ALA A 366 4.01 2.02 -0.06
C ALA A 366 5.04 2.63 -1.02
N THR A 367 5.01 3.94 -1.15
CA THR A 367 5.98 4.70 -1.95
C THR A 367 7.04 5.37 -1.08
N SER A 368 6.85 5.37 0.23
CA SER A 368 7.76 6.03 1.17
C SER A 368 7.88 5.28 2.49
N LEU A 369 9.01 5.48 3.14
CA LEU A 369 9.23 5.01 4.51
C LEU A 369 8.24 5.64 5.50
N GLY A 370 7.84 6.90 5.26
CA GLY A 370 6.87 7.60 6.10
C GLY A 370 5.54 6.85 6.19
N GLU A 371 5.04 6.37 5.05
CA GLU A 371 3.80 5.58 4.99
C GLU A 371 3.94 4.25 5.75
N ILE A 372 5.04 3.52 5.55
CA ILE A 372 5.31 2.29 6.29
C ILE A 372 5.36 2.55 7.79
N ASN A 373 6.06 3.60 8.24
CA ASN A 373 6.14 3.95 9.65
C ASN A 373 4.77 4.37 10.23
N CYS A 374 3.92 5.04 9.45
CA CYS A 374 2.54 5.34 9.86
C CYS A 374 1.68 4.09 10.05
N LEU A 375 1.85 3.08 9.19
CA LEU A 375 1.16 1.79 9.34
C LEU A 375 1.70 1.04 10.56
N ILE A 376 3.03 0.95 10.73
CA ILE A 376 3.67 0.31 11.90
C ILE A 376 3.16 0.93 13.21
N ALA A 377 3.03 2.26 13.28
CA ALA A 377 2.57 2.96 14.48
C ALA A 377 1.14 2.57 14.91
N LYS A 378 0.34 2.04 13.99
CA LYS A 378 -1.05 1.60 14.24
C LYS A 378 -1.17 0.12 14.59
N ILE A 379 -0.09 -0.65 14.54
CA ILE A 379 -0.10 -2.08 14.90
C ILE A 379 -0.19 -2.22 16.43
N ASN A 380 -1.22 -2.91 16.90
CA ASN A 380 -1.55 -3.06 18.31
C ASN A 380 -1.35 -4.49 18.85
N SER A 381 -0.76 -5.39 18.06
CA SER A 381 -0.48 -6.77 18.48
C SER A 381 0.99 -7.14 18.28
N PRO A 382 1.51 -8.15 18.99
CA PRO A 382 2.89 -8.57 18.89
C PRO A 382 3.29 -8.89 17.45
N THR A 383 4.30 -8.19 16.93
CA THR A 383 4.73 -8.27 15.54
C THR A 383 6.24 -8.18 15.43
N ILE A 384 6.83 -8.99 14.57
CA ILE A 384 8.25 -8.95 14.22
C ILE A 384 8.40 -8.59 12.74
N ILE A 385 9.13 -7.54 12.44
CA ILE A 385 9.59 -7.24 11.08
C ILE A 385 10.94 -7.95 10.91
N LEU A 386 10.96 -8.97 10.05
CA LEU A 386 12.10 -9.85 9.81
C LEU A 386 12.71 -9.55 8.45
N ILE A 387 14.00 -9.19 8.43
CA ILE A 387 14.73 -8.84 7.21
C ILE A 387 16.00 -9.69 7.15
N ASP A 388 16.26 -10.33 5.99
CA ASP A 388 17.44 -11.18 5.80
C ASP A 388 18.18 -10.88 4.51
N GLY A 389 19.47 -11.21 4.50
CA GLY A 389 20.31 -11.19 3.31
C GLY A 389 20.93 -9.84 2.97
N LEU A 390 21.16 -8.96 3.95
CA LEU A 390 21.74 -7.63 3.71
C LEU A 390 23.12 -7.67 3.08
N ASP A 391 23.92 -8.68 3.39
CA ASP A 391 25.26 -8.90 2.86
C ASP A 391 25.26 -9.20 1.35
N HIS A 392 24.12 -9.56 0.78
CA HIS A 392 23.98 -9.81 -0.65
C HIS A 392 23.70 -8.55 -1.47
N ILE A 393 23.26 -7.44 -0.86
CA ILE A 393 22.85 -6.22 -1.57
C ILE A 393 24.00 -5.67 -2.42
N ASP A 394 25.16 -5.44 -1.79
CA ASP A 394 26.34 -4.87 -2.48
C ASP A 394 26.81 -5.81 -3.61
N ARG A 395 26.87 -7.12 -3.36
CA ARG A 395 27.27 -8.12 -4.34
C ARG A 395 26.35 -8.16 -5.55
N ILE A 396 25.02 -8.12 -5.33
CA ILE A 396 24.03 -8.11 -6.42
C ILE A 396 24.12 -6.79 -7.18
N PHE A 397 24.29 -5.68 -6.49
CA PHE A 397 24.43 -4.37 -7.10
C PHE A 397 25.66 -4.27 -8.02
N GLU A 398 26.82 -4.75 -7.57
CA GLU A 398 28.06 -4.77 -8.38
C GLU A 398 27.91 -5.58 -9.67
N GLN A 399 27.09 -6.62 -9.65
CA GLN A 399 26.78 -7.45 -10.82
C GLN A 399 25.75 -6.77 -11.76
N SER A 400 25.01 -5.77 -11.27
CA SER A 400 23.96 -5.07 -12.01
C SER A 400 24.47 -3.75 -12.59
N LYS A 401 24.40 -3.60 -13.92
CA LYS A 401 24.70 -2.34 -14.61
C LYS A 401 23.49 -1.39 -14.72
N SER A 402 22.32 -1.81 -14.25
CA SER A 402 21.03 -1.15 -14.50
C SER A 402 20.43 -0.42 -13.29
N LEU A 403 20.98 -0.63 -12.08
CA LEU A 403 20.43 -0.05 -10.86
C LEU A 403 21.24 1.18 -10.41
N SER A 404 20.58 2.17 -9.82
CA SER A 404 21.21 3.31 -9.14
C SER A 404 21.31 3.07 -7.62
N LEU A 405 22.22 3.76 -6.95
CA LEU A 405 22.36 3.69 -5.49
C LEU A 405 21.09 4.11 -4.75
N GLU A 406 20.32 5.04 -5.31
CA GLU A 406 19.04 5.49 -4.73
C GLU A 406 17.99 4.37 -4.73
N GLN A 407 17.98 3.54 -5.78
CA GLN A 407 17.03 2.43 -5.92
C GLN A 407 17.31 1.27 -4.96
N ILE A 408 18.52 1.17 -4.38
CA ILE A 408 18.95 0.04 -3.52
C ILE A 408 19.24 0.46 -2.08
N ASN A 409 18.75 1.59 -1.63
CA ASN A 409 19.09 2.15 -0.31
C ASN A 409 18.33 1.47 0.86
N ILE A 410 18.09 0.16 0.77
CA ILE A 410 17.30 -0.59 1.77
C ILE A 410 17.92 -0.49 3.16
N ILE A 411 19.25 -0.60 3.30
CA ILE A 411 19.94 -0.56 4.59
C ILE A 411 19.60 0.74 5.34
N GLU A 412 19.66 1.88 4.67
CA GLU A 412 19.33 3.17 5.27
C GLU A 412 17.84 3.27 5.65
N GLN A 413 16.97 2.61 4.88
CA GLN A 413 15.53 2.57 5.19
C GLN A 413 15.28 1.72 6.43
N ILE A 414 15.94 0.56 6.58
CA ILE A 414 15.80 -0.30 7.76
C ILE A 414 16.24 0.45 9.03
N LEU A 415 17.33 1.20 8.97
CA LEU A 415 17.81 1.99 10.12
C LEU A 415 16.79 3.03 10.59
N LYS A 416 15.98 3.54 9.67
CA LYS A 416 14.93 4.55 9.92
C LYS A 416 13.54 3.95 10.18
N LEU A 417 13.37 2.63 10.10
CA LEU A 417 12.13 1.98 10.49
C LEU A 417 11.85 2.23 11.98
N THR A 418 10.60 2.57 12.27
CA THR A 418 10.15 2.74 13.66
C THR A 418 9.82 1.40 14.30
N SER A 419 9.98 1.33 15.60
CA SER A 419 9.47 0.24 16.45
C SER A 419 8.58 0.84 17.53
N ASN A 420 7.64 0.07 18.07
CA ASN A 420 6.80 0.49 19.18
C ASN A 420 6.75 -0.64 20.24
N GLU A 421 5.88 -0.55 21.22
CA GLU A 421 5.74 -1.58 22.26
C GLU A 421 5.36 -2.96 21.72
N ASN A 422 4.66 -3.01 20.58
CA ASN A 422 4.21 -4.25 19.94
C ASN A 422 5.08 -4.69 18.76
N VAL A 423 5.82 -3.78 18.14
CA VAL A 423 6.59 -4.06 16.92
C VAL A 423 8.08 -4.05 17.18
N SER A 424 8.74 -5.13 16.83
CA SER A 424 10.19 -5.30 16.90
C SER A 424 10.78 -5.55 15.51
N ILE A 425 12.05 -5.18 15.32
CA ILE A 425 12.78 -5.34 14.05
C ILE A 425 13.91 -6.33 14.27
N LEU A 426 13.92 -7.39 13.47
CA LEU A 426 14.89 -8.46 13.50
C LEU A 426 15.59 -8.57 12.14
N VAL A 427 16.88 -8.36 12.12
CA VAL A 427 17.70 -8.31 10.91
C VAL A 427 18.73 -9.42 10.91
N PHE A 428 18.89 -10.09 9.78
CA PHE A 428 19.90 -11.14 9.58
C PHE A 428 20.92 -10.72 8.51
N SER A 429 22.19 -11.04 8.76
CA SER A 429 23.28 -10.79 7.83
C SER A 429 24.46 -11.74 8.07
N GLN A 430 25.40 -11.78 7.14
CA GLN A 430 26.77 -12.25 7.46
C GLN A 430 27.49 -11.20 8.33
N PRO A 431 28.56 -11.57 9.05
CA PRO A 431 29.29 -10.67 9.93
C PRO A 431 30.19 -9.69 9.16
N VAL A 432 29.58 -8.92 8.25
CA VAL A 432 30.26 -7.88 7.46
C VAL A 432 30.46 -6.65 8.32
N SER A 433 31.73 -6.21 8.46
CA SER A 433 32.11 -5.11 9.35
C SER A 433 31.34 -3.80 9.06
N THR A 434 31.13 -3.47 7.80
CA THR A 434 30.36 -2.26 7.39
C THR A 434 28.90 -2.32 7.82
N ILE A 435 28.27 -3.50 7.77
CA ILE A 435 26.90 -3.71 8.23
C ILE A 435 26.85 -3.58 9.75
N ILE A 436 27.71 -4.28 10.47
CA ILE A 436 27.76 -4.22 11.94
C ILE A 436 27.95 -2.78 12.43
N GLN A 437 28.83 -2.00 11.79
CA GLN A 437 29.04 -0.59 12.12
C GLN A 437 27.80 0.28 11.88
N LYS A 438 27.11 0.08 10.77
CA LYS A 438 25.86 0.83 10.46
C LYS A 438 24.74 0.50 11.44
N PHE A 439 24.65 -0.75 11.88
CA PHE A 439 23.62 -1.22 12.82
C PHE A 439 24.02 -1.11 14.30
N ASN A 440 24.93 -0.21 14.66
CA ASN A 440 25.43 -0.03 16.04
C ASN A 440 24.36 0.31 17.08
N GLN A 441 23.15 0.73 16.65
CA GLN A 441 22.00 0.99 17.52
C GLN A 441 21.15 -0.27 17.76
N PHE A 442 21.42 -1.38 17.05
CA PHE A 442 20.75 -2.65 17.22
C PHE A 442 21.50 -3.49 18.24
N GLU A 443 20.78 -4.27 19.04
CA GLU A 443 21.40 -5.32 19.84
C GLU A 443 22.00 -6.35 18.89
N HIS A 444 23.30 -6.62 19.03
CA HIS A 444 24.02 -7.53 18.13
C HIS A 444 24.16 -8.91 18.76
N ILE A 445 23.64 -9.92 18.08
CA ILE A 445 23.77 -11.33 18.42
C ILE A 445 24.57 -12.01 17.32
N GLN A 446 25.66 -12.66 17.69
CA GLN A 446 26.41 -13.51 16.78
C GLN A 446 25.99 -14.97 16.98
N MET A 447 25.57 -15.63 15.92
CA MET A 447 25.24 -17.06 15.95
C MET A 447 26.49 -17.89 16.31
N SER A 448 26.31 -18.79 17.25
CA SER A 448 27.36 -19.74 17.63
C SER A 448 27.51 -20.85 16.59
N ALA A 449 28.74 -21.38 16.45
CA ALA A 449 28.93 -22.64 15.76
C ALA A 449 28.23 -23.78 16.56
N TRP A 450 27.75 -24.81 15.86
CA TRP A 450 27.15 -25.96 16.50
C TRP A 450 28.16 -26.66 17.40
N GLN A 451 27.68 -27.02 18.58
CA GLN A 451 28.43 -27.77 19.55
C GLN A 451 28.12 -29.29 19.42
N GLU A 452 28.71 -30.09 20.22
CA GLU A 452 28.56 -31.54 20.21
C GLU A 452 27.09 -32.00 20.31
N ASN A 453 26.25 -31.30 21.10
CA ASN A 453 24.87 -31.64 21.31
C ASN A 453 24.03 -31.45 20.04
N GLU A 454 24.21 -30.35 19.30
CA GLU A 454 23.51 -30.09 18.03
C GLU A 454 23.93 -31.11 16.97
N ILE A 455 25.23 -31.44 16.92
CA ILE A 455 25.73 -32.45 15.98
C ILE A 455 25.17 -33.84 16.31
N LYS A 456 25.10 -34.22 17.59
CA LYS A 456 24.48 -35.49 18.03
C LYS A 456 22.99 -35.54 17.65
N ALA A 457 22.25 -34.45 17.87
CA ALA A 457 20.86 -34.35 17.49
C ALA A 457 20.70 -34.50 15.96
N TYR A 458 21.57 -33.88 15.18
CA TYR A 458 21.59 -34.02 13.72
C TYR A 458 21.85 -35.47 13.29
N LEU A 459 22.89 -36.09 13.83
CA LEU A 459 23.25 -37.48 13.52
C LEU A 459 22.15 -38.46 13.89
N SER A 460 21.46 -38.23 15.03
CA SER A 460 20.30 -39.04 15.42
C SER A 460 19.15 -38.92 14.41
N LYS A 461 18.85 -37.70 13.96
CA LYS A 461 17.79 -37.46 12.97
C LYS A 461 18.07 -38.17 11.63
N ILE A 462 19.35 -38.26 11.24
CA ILE A 462 19.77 -38.92 10.01
C ILE A 462 20.22 -40.38 10.19
N LYS A 463 20.07 -40.94 11.41
CA LYS A 463 20.34 -42.32 11.81
C LYS A 463 21.83 -42.70 11.69
N LEU A 464 22.75 -41.82 12.07
CA LEU A 464 24.17 -42.04 12.10
C LEU A 464 24.79 -41.87 13.51
N GLU A 465 23.96 -41.79 14.56
CA GLU A 465 24.36 -41.48 15.95
C GLU A 465 25.24 -42.55 16.61
N ASN A 466 25.14 -43.78 16.16
CA ASN A 466 25.81 -44.93 16.80
C ASN A 466 27.18 -45.28 16.19
N ILE A 467 27.72 -44.45 15.32
CA ILE A 467 28.99 -44.70 14.67
C ILE A 467 30.13 -44.27 15.58
N ILE A 468 31.04 -45.19 15.91
CA ILE A 468 32.22 -44.98 16.73
C ILE A 468 33.45 -45.55 15.99
N PHE A 469 34.52 -44.79 15.93
CA PHE A 469 35.78 -45.19 15.34
C PHE A 469 36.93 -45.08 16.38
N ASP A 470 37.62 -46.17 16.66
CA ASP A 470 38.71 -46.24 17.63
C ASP A 470 38.35 -45.61 19.00
N GLY A 471 37.08 -45.80 19.43
CA GLY A 471 36.56 -45.26 20.67
C GLY A 471 36.13 -43.80 20.62
N ILE A 472 36.26 -43.14 19.46
CA ILE A 472 35.84 -41.74 19.27
C ILE A 472 34.47 -41.71 18.57
N PRO A 473 33.46 -41.05 19.14
CA PRO A 473 32.17 -40.85 18.47
C PRO A 473 32.31 -40.07 17.16
N LEU A 474 31.48 -40.42 16.16
CA LEU A 474 31.43 -39.68 14.89
C LEU A 474 31.13 -38.19 15.10
N SER A 475 30.34 -37.84 16.13
CA SER A 475 30.02 -36.44 16.50
C SER A 475 31.29 -35.61 16.73
N ASP A 476 32.28 -36.16 17.45
CA ASP A 476 33.49 -35.44 17.82
C ASP A 476 34.42 -35.25 16.63
N ILE A 477 34.51 -36.27 15.78
CA ILE A 477 35.25 -36.22 14.53
C ILE A 477 34.66 -35.15 13.60
N LEU A 478 33.34 -35.13 13.48
CA LEU A 478 32.63 -34.18 12.63
C LEU A 478 32.67 -32.75 13.20
N LEU A 479 32.61 -32.58 14.54
CA LEU A 479 32.78 -31.29 15.19
C LEU A 479 34.17 -30.69 14.85
N THR A 480 35.22 -31.48 15.02
CA THR A 480 36.57 -31.06 14.69
C THR A 480 36.72 -30.69 13.22
N LYS A 481 36.15 -31.50 12.32
CA LYS A 481 36.31 -31.33 10.87
C LYS A 481 35.52 -30.15 10.33
N SER A 482 34.28 -29.96 10.82
CA SER A 482 33.38 -28.91 10.38
C SER A 482 33.53 -27.59 11.15
N ASN A 483 34.29 -27.59 12.25
CA ASN A 483 34.35 -26.49 13.21
C ASN A 483 32.91 -26.01 13.61
N GLY A 484 31.97 -26.97 13.68
CA GLY A 484 30.57 -26.72 14.00
C GLY A 484 29.78 -25.99 12.93
N ASN A 485 30.28 -25.86 11.71
CA ASN A 485 29.48 -25.26 10.62
C ASN A 485 28.46 -26.27 10.07
N PRO A 486 27.12 -25.98 10.18
CA PRO A 486 26.06 -26.92 9.79
C PRO A 486 26.06 -27.29 8.30
N LEU A 487 26.38 -26.36 7.44
CA LEU A 487 26.37 -26.61 5.99
C LEU A 487 27.55 -27.50 5.60
N TYR A 488 28.73 -27.22 6.12
CA TYR A 488 29.89 -28.06 5.87
C TYR A 488 29.75 -29.45 6.51
N LEU A 489 29.17 -29.54 7.70
CA LEU A 489 28.80 -30.80 8.34
C LEU A 489 27.83 -31.62 7.45
N ASN A 490 26.82 -31.00 6.89
CA ASN A 490 25.92 -31.68 5.94
C ASN A 490 26.67 -32.16 4.69
N TYR A 491 27.58 -31.36 4.15
CA TYR A 491 28.45 -31.78 3.04
C TYR A 491 29.27 -33.02 3.37
N ILE A 492 29.94 -33.02 4.52
CA ILE A 492 30.72 -34.21 4.97
C ILE A 492 29.81 -35.44 5.06
N VAL A 493 28.62 -35.29 5.65
CA VAL A 493 27.66 -36.38 5.81
C VAL A 493 27.20 -36.93 4.47
N GLU A 494 26.94 -36.08 3.49
CA GLU A 494 26.56 -36.55 2.13
C GLU A 494 27.71 -37.29 1.44
N GLU A 495 28.94 -36.88 1.64
CA GLU A 495 30.11 -37.57 1.09
C GLU A 495 30.32 -38.93 1.78
N ILE A 496 30.27 -39.03 3.09
CA ILE A 496 30.49 -40.28 3.81
C ILE A 496 29.37 -41.31 3.57
N ARG A 497 28.13 -40.88 3.29
CA ARG A 497 27.01 -41.77 2.92
C ARG A 497 27.25 -42.53 1.64
N LYS A 498 28.12 -42.05 0.77
CA LYS A 498 28.49 -42.72 -0.48
C LYS A 498 29.52 -43.82 -0.25
N LEU A 499 30.10 -43.89 0.94
CA LEU A 499 31.19 -44.80 1.29
C LEU A 499 30.67 -46.01 2.07
N SER A 500 31.43 -47.14 1.98
CA SER A 500 31.23 -48.25 2.89
C SER A 500 31.78 -47.90 4.29
N TYR A 501 31.23 -48.54 5.33
CA TYR A 501 31.56 -48.26 6.73
C TYR A 501 33.05 -48.19 7.04
N ASP A 502 33.82 -49.18 6.50
CA ASP A 502 35.29 -49.31 6.63
C ASP A 502 36.08 -48.12 6.02
N LYS A 503 35.47 -47.38 5.10
CA LYS A 503 36.09 -46.25 4.40
C LYS A 503 35.65 -44.87 4.95
N ILE A 504 34.69 -44.80 5.87
CA ILE A 504 34.18 -43.53 6.37
C ILE A 504 35.26 -42.67 6.97
N ILE A 505 36.09 -43.19 7.87
CA ILE A 505 37.16 -42.44 8.53
C ILE A 505 38.19 -41.91 7.54
N GLN A 506 38.62 -42.78 6.60
CA GLN A 506 39.52 -42.35 5.55
C GLN A 506 38.89 -41.20 4.73
N GLY A 507 37.64 -41.35 4.33
CA GLY A 507 36.93 -40.33 3.58
C GLY A 507 36.83 -38.99 4.32
N ILE A 508 36.51 -39.01 5.65
CA ILE A 508 36.50 -37.81 6.44
C ILE A 508 37.88 -37.17 6.52
N ASN A 509 38.93 -37.95 6.71
CA ASN A 509 40.29 -37.44 6.81
C ASN A 509 40.78 -36.80 5.51
N GLU A 510 40.37 -37.31 4.37
CA GLU A 510 40.70 -36.78 3.03
C GLU A 510 40.00 -35.41 2.76
N LEU A 511 38.88 -35.13 3.41
CA LEU A 511 38.22 -33.84 3.28
C LEU A 511 39.05 -32.75 4.00
N PRO A 512 39.07 -31.51 3.50
CA PRO A 512 39.76 -30.41 4.17
C PRO A 512 39.10 -30.05 5.52
N LEU A 513 39.85 -29.37 6.40
CA LEU A 513 39.23 -28.72 7.57
C LEU A 513 38.46 -27.50 7.11
N TYR A 514 37.30 -27.21 7.76
CA TYR A 514 36.58 -25.99 7.50
C TYR A 514 37.42 -24.75 7.83
N ASP A 515 37.65 -23.90 6.83
CA ASP A 515 38.48 -22.71 6.91
C ASP A 515 37.71 -21.37 6.83
N GLY A 516 36.34 -21.45 6.89
CA GLY A 516 35.46 -20.28 6.74
C GLY A 516 35.01 -20.02 5.30
N SER A 517 35.58 -20.71 4.31
CA SER A 517 35.23 -20.54 2.90
C SER A 517 34.38 -21.71 2.38
N ILE A 518 33.09 -21.49 2.19
CA ILE A 518 32.16 -22.51 1.65
C ILE A 518 32.32 -22.68 0.13
N GLU A 519 32.73 -21.66 -0.59
CA GLU A 519 32.86 -21.70 -2.06
C GLU A 519 33.80 -22.79 -2.58
N LYS A 520 34.81 -23.14 -1.77
CA LYS A 520 35.76 -24.20 -2.10
C LYS A 520 35.18 -25.61 -2.10
N TYR A 521 33.98 -25.78 -1.51
CA TYR A 521 33.39 -27.11 -1.33
C TYR A 521 32.25 -27.39 -2.29
N TYR A 522 31.78 -26.39 -3.06
CA TYR A 522 30.71 -26.52 -4.03
C TYR A 522 31.19 -26.39 -5.50
N ASN A 523 32.49 -26.16 -5.71
CA ASN A 523 33.13 -26.23 -7.02
C ASN A 523 33.75 -27.61 -7.23
#